data_9e5ad5f4dfa2d460891e23b68642111e
#
_entry.id   9e5ad5f4dfa2d460891e23b68642111e
#
_cell.length_a   1.000
_cell.length_b   1.000
_cell.length_c   1.000
_cell.angle_alpha   90.00
_cell.angle_beta   90.00
_cell.angle_gamma   90.00
#
_symmetry.space_group_name_H-M   'P 1'
#
loop_
_entity.id
_entity.type
_entity.pdbx_description
1 polymer ?
#
loop_
_entity_poly.entity_id
_entity_poly.type
_entity_poly.pdbx_seq_one_letter_code
_entity_poly.pdbx_strand_id
1 'polypeptide(L)'
;MNKPKNTMKVTFPSRGANEGLARMLIAAFITEADPTVEELCDIKTAVSEAVTNCIVHAYPDRIGEIYIAAALSENDLLTVKVRDRGCGIADVQKAMEPLFTTGGSERAGLGFAVMQELMDEVRVTSQVGGGTTVRLRRRLSQKTR
;
A
#
# COMPACT_ATOMS: atom_id res chain seq x y z
N MET A 1 -20.83 10.15 6.38
CA MET A 1 -20.09 8.91 6.11
C MET A 1 -20.05 8.62 4.64
N ASN A 2 -18.85 8.37 4.13
CA ASN A 2 -18.69 8.09 2.71
C ASN A 2 -18.94 6.62 2.45
N LYS A 3 -20.05 6.32 1.79
CA LYS A 3 -20.25 4.95 1.30
C LYS A 3 -19.27 4.69 0.17
N PRO A 4 -18.68 3.49 0.11
CA PRO A 4 -17.86 3.16 -1.06
C PRO A 4 -18.74 3.06 -2.30
N LYS A 5 -18.30 3.70 -3.35
CA LYS A 5 -18.87 3.57 -4.67
C LYS A 5 -18.49 2.21 -5.27
N ASN A 6 -17.29 1.73 -4.94
CA ASN A 6 -16.80 0.44 -5.37
C ASN A 6 -15.77 -0.09 -4.38
N THR A 7 -15.67 -1.40 -4.27
CA THR A 7 -14.69 -2.06 -3.40
C THR A 7 -14.06 -3.24 -4.14
N MET A 8 -12.84 -3.58 -3.72
CA MET A 8 -12.13 -4.74 -4.23
C MET A 8 -11.38 -5.38 -3.07
N LYS A 9 -11.42 -6.69 -3.00
CA LYS A 9 -10.58 -7.45 -2.06
C LYS A 9 -9.87 -8.54 -2.84
N VAL A 10 -8.59 -8.71 -2.57
CA VAL A 10 -7.79 -9.73 -3.23
C VAL A 10 -6.75 -10.26 -2.25
N THR A 11 -6.44 -11.54 -2.38
CA THR A 11 -5.41 -12.19 -1.59
C THR A 11 -4.53 -12.98 -2.55
N PHE A 12 -3.24 -12.89 -2.35
CA PHE A 12 -2.29 -13.65 -3.16
C PHE A 12 -1.02 -13.96 -2.36
N PRO A 13 -0.26 -14.97 -2.78
CA PRO A 13 1.00 -15.30 -2.11
C PRO A 13 2.05 -14.18 -2.26
N SER A 14 2.96 -14.11 -1.30
CA SER A 14 4.02 -13.10 -1.29
C SER A 14 5.17 -13.43 -2.25
N ARG A 15 4.82 -13.75 -3.48
CA ARG A 15 5.79 -14.03 -4.54
C ARG A 15 6.15 -12.72 -5.24
N GLY A 16 7.42 -12.61 -5.63
CA GLY A 16 7.91 -11.40 -6.30
C GLY A 16 7.09 -11.00 -7.52
N ALA A 17 6.61 -11.99 -8.29
CA ALA A 17 5.78 -11.72 -9.47
C ALA A 17 4.47 -11.01 -9.14
N ASN A 18 3.98 -11.14 -7.92
CA ASN A 18 2.69 -10.58 -7.53
C ASN A 18 2.74 -9.09 -7.20
N GLU A 19 3.94 -8.50 -7.10
CA GLU A 19 4.07 -7.06 -7.01
C GLU A 19 3.53 -6.40 -8.28
N GLY A 20 3.87 -6.93 -9.45
CA GLY A 20 3.33 -6.44 -10.72
C GLY A 20 1.83 -6.65 -10.85
N LEU A 21 1.34 -7.80 -10.36
CA LEU A 21 -0.10 -8.08 -10.32
C LEU A 21 -0.84 -7.02 -9.50
N ALA A 22 -0.31 -6.69 -8.32
CA ALA A 22 -0.93 -5.69 -7.45
C ALA A 22 -1.03 -4.33 -8.14
N ARG A 23 0.03 -3.91 -8.86
CA ARG A 23 0.01 -2.66 -9.61
C ARG A 23 -1.07 -2.66 -10.68
N MET A 24 -1.21 -3.77 -11.40
CA MET A 24 -2.23 -3.87 -12.45
C MET A 24 -3.64 -3.85 -11.86
N LEU A 25 -3.85 -4.53 -10.74
CA LEU A 25 -5.15 -4.59 -10.11
C LEU A 25 -5.59 -3.21 -9.60
N ILE A 26 -4.71 -2.48 -8.95
CA ILE A 26 -5.09 -1.16 -8.45
C ILE A 26 -5.31 -0.17 -9.60
N ALA A 27 -4.52 -0.26 -10.65
CA ALA A 27 -4.71 0.59 -11.84
C ALA A 27 -6.09 0.35 -12.45
N ALA A 28 -6.47 -0.91 -12.60
CA ALA A 28 -7.78 -1.27 -13.15
C ALA A 28 -8.91 -0.77 -12.23
N PHE A 29 -8.72 -0.93 -10.91
CA PHE A 29 -9.74 -0.54 -9.95
C PHE A 29 -10.05 0.95 -9.98
N ILE A 30 -9.02 1.80 -10.09
CA ILE A 30 -9.23 3.25 -10.04
C ILE A 30 -9.62 3.86 -11.38
N THR A 31 -9.71 3.05 -12.44
CA THR A 31 -10.03 3.54 -13.78
C THR A 31 -11.37 4.29 -13.83
N GLU A 32 -12.36 3.82 -13.06
CA GLU A 32 -13.67 4.48 -13.08
C GLU A 32 -13.65 5.91 -12.54
N ALA A 33 -12.64 6.27 -11.74
CA ALA A 33 -12.47 7.62 -11.23
C ALA A 33 -11.76 8.54 -12.23
N ASP A 34 -11.35 7.99 -13.36
CA ASP A 34 -10.65 8.71 -14.42
C ASP A 34 -9.46 9.52 -13.87
N PRO A 35 -8.47 8.82 -13.25
CA PRO A 35 -7.34 9.50 -12.67
C PRO A 35 -6.46 10.15 -13.73
N THR A 36 -5.71 11.17 -13.32
CA THR A 36 -4.65 11.70 -14.17
C THR A 36 -3.54 10.69 -14.28
N VAL A 37 -2.66 10.85 -15.26
CA VAL A 37 -1.49 9.97 -15.40
C VAL A 37 -0.61 10.04 -14.15
N GLU A 38 -0.43 11.24 -13.60
CA GLU A 38 0.33 11.43 -12.37
C GLU A 38 -0.30 10.68 -11.20
N GLU A 39 -1.60 10.80 -11.01
CA GLU A 39 -2.32 10.11 -9.94
C GLU A 39 -2.18 8.59 -10.09
N LEU A 40 -2.34 8.10 -11.31
CA LEU A 40 -2.22 6.69 -11.60
C LEU A 40 -0.83 6.16 -11.25
N CYS A 41 0.21 6.87 -11.68
CA CYS A 41 1.59 6.49 -11.41
C CYS A 41 1.90 6.52 -9.92
N ASP A 42 1.46 7.56 -9.22
CA ASP A 42 1.68 7.72 -7.78
C ASP A 42 1.05 6.57 -7.01
N ILE A 43 -0.19 6.25 -7.33
CA ILE A 43 -0.92 5.19 -6.62
C ILE A 43 -0.30 3.83 -6.89
N LYS A 44 0.03 3.54 -8.14
CA LYS A 44 0.68 2.28 -8.49
C LYS A 44 2.00 2.12 -7.74
N THR A 45 2.80 3.18 -7.67
CA THR A 45 4.09 3.15 -6.98
C THR A 45 3.91 2.93 -5.48
N ALA A 46 2.98 3.65 -4.86
CA ALA A 46 2.74 3.50 -3.42
C ALA A 46 2.28 2.09 -3.06
N VAL A 47 1.36 1.53 -3.83
CA VAL A 47 0.89 0.16 -3.59
C VAL A 47 2.02 -0.84 -3.82
N SER A 48 2.82 -0.64 -4.86
CA SER A 48 3.97 -1.48 -5.15
C SER A 48 4.94 -1.50 -3.96
N GLU A 49 5.22 -0.35 -3.36
CA GLU A 49 6.11 -0.27 -2.21
C GLU A 49 5.53 -1.02 -1.01
N ALA A 50 4.23 -0.89 -0.76
CA ALA A 50 3.59 -1.61 0.34
C ALA A 50 3.65 -3.12 0.14
N VAL A 51 3.41 -3.59 -1.08
CA VAL A 51 3.49 -5.02 -1.40
C VAL A 51 4.92 -5.54 -1.30
N THR A 52 5.88 -4.76 -1.78
CA THR A 52 7.30 -5.12 -1.68
C THR A 52 7.72 -5.30 -0.22
N ASN A 53 7.25 -4.42 0.66
CA ASN A 53 7.52 -4.57 2.09
C ASN A 53 6.99 -5.88 2.64
N CYS A 54 5.82 -6.32 2.19
CA CYS A 54 5.29 -7.62 2.60
C CYS A 54 6.20 -8.76 2.12
N ILE A 55 6.63 -8.71 0.87
CA ILE A 55 7.43 -9.77 0.27
C ILE A 55 8.80 -9.86 0.94
N VAL A 56 9.46 -8.72 1.11
CA VAL A 56 10.85 -8.67 1.55
C VAL A 56 10.98 -8.71 3.07
N HIS A 57 10.13 -7.97 3.78
CA HIS A 57 10.31 -7.76 5.21
C HIS A 57 9.35 -8.55 6.08
N ALA A 58 8.09 -8.70 5.66
CA ALA A 58 7.11 -9.44 6.46
C ALA A 58 7.35 -10.94 6.41
N TYR A 59 7.71 -11.44 5.25
CA TYR A 59 7.90 -12.87 5.01
C TYR A 59 9.30 -13.15 4.44
N PRO A 60 10.38 -12.86 5.20
CA PRO A 60 11.73 -12.98 4.65
C PRO A 60 12.16 -14.42 4.32
N ASP A 61 11.62 -15.40 5.05
CA ASP A 61 12.06 -16.78 4.93
C ASP A 61 10.98 -17.74 4.41
N ARG A 62 9.82 -17.19 4.01
CA ARG A 62 8.71 -18.04 3.58
C ARG A 62 7.76 -17.26 2.68
N ILE A 63 6.88 -17.99 2.04
CA ILE A 63 5.79 -17.40 1.29
C ILE A 63 4.57 -17.33 2.21
N GLY A 64 4.06 -16.13 2.44
CA GLY A 64 2.84 -15.91 3.18
C GLY A 64 1.79 -15.29 2.28
N GLU A 65 0.68 -14.87 2.88
CA GLU A 65 -0.41 -14.26 2.12
C GLU A 65 -0.41 -12.76 2.30
N ILE A 66 -0.68 -12.05 1.20
CA ILE A 66 -0.85 -10.60 1.19
C ILE A 66 -2.31 -10.32 0.88
N TYR A 67 -2.94 -9.48 1.70
CA TYR A 67 -4.35 -9.12 1.58
C TYR A 67 -4.45 -7.66 1.18
N ILE A 68 -5.14 -7.38 0.07
CA ILE A 68 -5.38 -6.02 -0.37
C ILE A 68 -6.88 -5.75 -0.37
N ALA A 69 -7.28 -4.66 0.26
CA ALA A 69 -8.65 -4.19 0.22
C ALA A 69 -8.63 -2.75 -0.27
N ALA A 70 -9.36 -2.47 -1.32
CA ALA A 70 -9.44 -1.13 -1.88
C ALA A 70 -10.89 -0.66 -1.86
N ALA A 71 -11.09 0.62 -1.59
CA ALA A 71 -12.41 1.24 -1.63
C ALA A 71 -12.30 2.62 -2.27
N LEU A 72 -13.26 2.92 -3.13
CA LEU A 72 -13.38 4.22 -3.76
C LEU A 72 -14.69 4.83 -3.33
N SER A 73 -14.64 6.02 -2.73
CA SER A 73 -15.84 6.71 -2.24
C SER A 73 -16.53 7.47 -3.37
N GLU A 74 -17.77 7.92 -3.09
CA GLU A 74 -18.53 8.72 -4.05
C GLU A 74 -17.82 10.01 -4.44
N ASN A 75 -16.99 10.57 -3.56
CA ASN A 75 -16.24 11.77 -3.84
C ASN A 75 -14.78 11.49 -4.22
N ASP A 76 -14.54 10.31 -4.76
CA ASP A 76 -13.24 9.90 -5.29
C ASP A 76 -12.08 9.92 -4.30
N LEU A 77 -12.38 9.59 -3.05
CA LEU A 77 -11.33 9.25 -2.08
C LEU A 77 -11.02 7.77 -2.19
N LEU A 78 -9.77 7.47 -2.55
CA LEU A 78 -9.29 6.09 -2.61
C LEU A 78 -8.68 5.71 -1.27
N THR A 79 -9.06 4.55 -0.77
CA THR A 79 -8.42 3.94 0.41
C THR A 79 -7.94 2.54 0.02
N VAL A 80 -6.68 2.26 0.25
CA VAL A 80 -6.10 0.94 -0.01
C VAL A 80 -5.46 0.45 1.28
N LYS A 81 -5.81 -0.75 1.69
CA LYS A 81 -5.17 -1.42 2.82
C LYS A 81 -4.39 -2.61 2.29
N VAL A 82 -3.12 -2.67 2.67
CA VAL A 82 -2.25 -3.80 2.35
C VAL A 82 -1.86 -4.44 3.66
N ARG A 83 -2.27 -5.68 3.86
CA ARG A 83 -2.07 -6.38 5.13
C ARG A 83 -1.28 -7.66 4.91
N ASP A 84 -0.40 -7.94 5.86
CA ASP A 84 0.29 -9.22 5.94
C ASP A 84 0.11 -9.81 7.34
N ARG A 85 0.49 -11.06 7.49
CA ARG A 85 0.52 -11.76 8.76
C ARG A 85 1.96 -12.22 9.05
N GLY A 86 2.89 -11.34 8.75
CA GLY A 86 4.30 -11.64 8.88
C GLY A 86 4.86 -11.31 10.25
N CYS A 87 6.15 -11.01 10.29
CA CYS A 87 6.86 -10.82 11.56
C CYS A 87 6.51 -9.52 12.28
N GLY A 88 5.90 -8.56 11.58
CA GLY A 88 5.54 -7.29 12.19
C GLY A 88 6.72 -6.34 12.32
N ILE A 89 6.43 -5.14 12.77
CA ILE A 89 7.41 -4.06 12.96
C ILE A 89 7.39 -3.66 14.43
N ALA A 90 8.53 -3.75 15.11
CA ALA A 90 8.61 -3.44 16.53
C ALA A 90 8.42 -1.95 16.82
N ASP A 91 9.01 -1.09 15.99
CA ASP A 91 8.95 0.35 16.16
C ASP A 91 8.50 0.97 14.82
N VAL A 92 7.19 1.16 14.69
CA VAL A 92 6.59 1.69 13.47
C VAL A 92 7.05 3.12 13.20
N GLN A 93 7.13 3.96 14.22
CA GLN A 93 7.58 5.33 14.05
C GLN A 93 8.98 5.40 13.46
N LYS A 94 9.87 4.60 14.00
CA LYS A 94 11.25 4.56 13.53
C LYS A 94 11.32 4.00 12.11
N ALA A 95 10.53 2.97 11.80
CA ALA A 95 10.51 2.38 10.47
C ALA A 95 10.04 3.37 9.41
N MET A 96 9.21 4.33 9.79
CA MET A 96 8.69 5.33 8.87
C MET A 96 9.61 6.54 8.72
N GLU A 97 10.63 6.68 9.56
CA GLU A 97 11.60 7.78 9.43
C GLU A 97 12.47 7.56 8.19
N PRO A 98 12.54 8.53 7.30
CA PRO A 98 13.42 8.40 6.13
C PRO A 98 14.88 8.51 6.55
N LEU A 99 15.76 7.76 5.90
CA LEU A 99 17.21 7.94 5.95
C LEU A 99 17.94 7.57 7.22
N PHE A 100 17.28 6.96 8.19
CA PHE A 100 17.96 6.60 9.42
C PHE A 100 18.36 5.16 9.54
N THR A 101 18.11 4.39 8.54
CA THR A 101 18.33 2.97 8.65
C THR A 101 19.61 2.58 7.97
N THR A 102 20.29 1.61 8.56
CA THR A 102 21.46 0.99 7.96
C THR A 102 21.18 -0.49 7.76
N GLY A 103 21.78 -1.07 6.77
CA GLY A 103 21.59 -2.48 6.49
C GLY A 103 20.21 -2.81 5.93
N GLY A 104 19.65 -3.93 6.34
CA GLY A 104 18.40 -4.47 5.77
C GLY A 104 17.17 -3.61 5.99
N SER A 105 17.14 -2.82 7.05
CA SER A 105 15.98 -1.97 7.33
C SER A 105 15.93 -0.70 6.49
N GLU A 106 17.02 -0.37 5.81
CA GLU A 106 17.12 0.81 4.97
C GLU A 106 16.07 0.84 3.87
N ARG A 107 15.83 -0.32 3.24
CA ARG A 107 14.85 -0.41 2.16
C ARG A 107 13.43 -0.16 2.65
N ALA A 108 13.08 -0.65 3.83
CA ALA A 108 11.74 -0.42 4.39
C ALA A 108 11.51 1.06 4.66
N GLY A 109 12.53 1.76 5.19
CA GLY A 109 12.45 3.19 5.42
C GLY A 109 12.22 3.97 4.15
N LEU A 110 12.89 3.59 3.08
CA LEU A 110 12.71 4.23 1.77
C LEU A 110 11.29 3.99 1.23
N GLY A 111 10.77 2.78 1.38
CA GLY A 111 9.44 2.45 0.91
C GLY A 111 8.37 3.29 1.59
N PHE A 112 8.44 3.45 2.90
CA PHE A 112 7.48 4.28 3.63
C PHE A 112 7.62 5.76 3.26
N ALA A 113 8.86 6.24 3.08
CA ALA A 113 9.08 7.61 2.64
C ALA A 113 8.43 7.88 1.28
N VAL A 114 8.57 6.94 0.34
CA VAL A 114 7.95 7.04 -0.97
C VAL A 114 6.42 7.07 -0.84
N MET A 115 5.85 6.17 -0.04
CA MET A 115 4.40 6.16 0.18
C MET A 115 3.91 7.49 0.72
N GLN A 116 4.60 8.05 1.71
CA GLN A 116 4.22 9.33 2.31
C GLN A 116 4.31 10.48 1.32
N GLU A 117 5.28 10.44 0.43
CA GLU A 117 5.43 11.44 -0.61
C GLU A 117 4.26 11.41 -1.61
N LEU A 118 3.79 10.22 -1.95
CA LEU A 118 2.85 10.03 -3.05
C LEU A 118 1.38 10.00 -2.63
N MET A 119 1.11 9.72 -1.35
CA MET A 119 -0.25 9.57 -0.86
C MET A 119 -0.59 10.69 0.11
N ASP A 120 -1.88 11.00 0.24
CA ASP A 120 -2.34 12.04 1.17
C ASP A 120 -2.20 11.59 2.62
N GLU A 121 -2.37 10.30 2.87
CA GLU A 121 -2.23 9.75 4.21
C GLU A 121 -1.67 8.34 4.13
N VAL A 122 -0.72 8.05 4.99
CA VAL A 122 -0.18 6.70 5.18
C VAL A 122 -0.27 6.38 6.66
N ARG A 123 -0.98 5.32 7.00
CA ARG A 123 -1.08 4.86 8.38
C ARG A 123 -0.63 3.41 8.46
N VAL A 124 0.29 3.15 9.37
CA VAL A 124 0.85 1.81 9.58
C VAL A 124 0.49 1.34 10.97
N THR A 125 -0.13 0.17 11.06
CA THR A 125 -0.36 -0.51 12.33
C THR A 125 0.33 -1.85 12.27
N SER A 126 1.02 -2.22 13.32
CA SER A 126 1.80 -3.44 13.33
C SER A 126 1.93 -4.00 14.73
N GLN A 127 2.13 -5.30 14.79
CA GLN A 127 2.32 -6.02 16.04
C GLN A 127 3.36 -7.10 15.78
N VAL A 128 4.39 -7.14 16.61
CA VAL A 128 5.44 -8.15 16.46
C VAL A 128 4.79 -9.53 16.54
N GLY A 129 5.06 -10.36 15.54
CA GLY A 129 4.46 -11.68 15.42
C GLY A 129 3.03 -11.69 14.91
N GLY A 130 2.40 -10.53 14.75
CA GLY A 130 1.00 -10.43 14.33
C GLY A 130 0.77 -9.79 12.98
N GLY A 131 1.83 -9.36 12.33
CA GLY A 131 1.74 -8.77 11.00
C GLY A 131 1.58 -7.26 10.98
N THR A 132 1.40 -6.72 9.80
CA THR A 132 1.35 -5.28 9.55
C THR A 132 0.20 -4.96 8.61
N THR A 133 -0.45 -3.83 8.85
CA THR A 133 -1.43 -3.25 7.93
C THR A 133 -0.97 -1.84 7.56
N VAL A 134 -0.87 -1.58 6.27
CA VAL A 134 -0.58 -0.24 5.74
C VAL A 134 -1.86 0.25 5.09
N ARG A 135 -2.34 1.42 5.53
CA ARG A 135 -3.51 2.07 4.93
C ARG A 135 -3.05 3.30 4.18
N LEU A 136 -3.33 3.32 2.90
CA LEU A 136 -2.98 4.41 2.00
C LEU A 136 -4.25 5.12 1.58
N ARG A 137 -4.26 6.46 1.63
CA ARG A 137 -5.38 7.27 1.16
C ARG A 137 -4.89 8.32 0.19
N ARG A 138 -5.63 8.48 -0.88
CA ARG A 138 -5.39 9.53 -1.86
C ARG A 138 -6.71 10.03 -2.41
N ARG A 139 -6.91 11.33 -2.36
CA ARG A 139 -8.07 11.94 -3.01
C ARG A 139 -7.72 12.20 -4.46
N LEU A 140 -8.54 11.69 -5.35
CA LEU A 140 -8.36 11.90 -6.78
C LEU A 140 -9.00 13.21 -7.19
N SER A 141 -8.45 13.83 -8.24
CA SER A 141 -8.98 15.09 -8.75
C SER A 141 -10.39 14.89 -9.28
N GLN A 142 -11.31 15.76 -8.87
CA GLN A 142 -12.65 15.71 -9.42
C GLN A 142 -12.64 16.40 -10.78
N LYS A 143 -13.20 15.72 -11.76
CA LYS A 143 -13.31 16.30 -13.09
C LYS A 143 -14.48 17.27 -13.13
N THR A 144 -14.28 18.41 -13.75
CA THR A 144 -15.35 19.32 -14.05
C THR A 144 -16.20 18.74 -15.19
N ARG A 145 -17.49 18.71 -14.99
CA ARG A 145 -18.39 18.16 -16.01
C ARG A 145 -19.30 19.21 -16.58
#